data_05a2c7184c6ed5ef6311948560515739
#
_entry.id   05a2c7184c6ed5ef6311948560515739
#
_cell.length_a   1.000
_cell.length_b   1.000
_cell.length_c   1.000
_cell.angle_alpha   90.00
_cell.angle_beta   90.00
_cell.angle_gamma   90.00
#
_symmetry.space_group_name_H-M   'P 1'
#
loop_
_entity.id
_entity.type
_entity.pdbx_description
1 polymer ?
#
loop_
_entity_poly.entity_id
_entity_poly.type
_entity_poly.pdbx_seq_one_letter_code
_entity_poly.pdbx_strand_id
1 'polypeptide(L)'
;MAALVKKIFRLRRSGVYFHRMIAFRKEICQARCFSYAKESIAITYSDFGDPRKVLRKEIIPMPTKLESSQILVKMLMAPINPSDINMIEGTYHIRPTLPSLVGNEGVGEVVDVGDGVKNLQKGDWVLPAHSAWGTWRTHALCEESSVEKVDNDIPVLGAATLAVNPCTAYRMLKDFFPVKQGDIVIQNGANSSVGQCVIQLAKEWGIHTVNIVRDRPDCNQLTNNLKDLGATHVVTEEFASSRGMRDFVASLPKAPVLALNCVGGRSATELTRFLGQNGVMVTYGGMSKKPVVVPTGAFIFKEIRLAGYWNTQWNTINSKSPEKLKMYKDLCDLIRAGKFLPPESDLTSIDKFEDAVAQAMEGFRKKKIVLVMDEKYF
;
A
#
# COMPACT_ATOMS: atom_id res chain seq x y z
N MET A 1 -22.04 2.96 45.35
CA MET A 1 -22.47 4.30 44.94
C MET A 1 -23.31 5.06 45.96
N ALA A 2 -24.27 4.47 46.66
CA ALA A 2 -25.10 5.14 47.67
C ALA A 2 -24.36 5.69 48.91
N ALA A 3 -23.25 5.05 49.33
CA ALA A 3 -22.43 5.50 50.48
C ALA A 3 -21.55 6.74 50.14
N LEU A 4 -21.18 6.91 48.89
CA LEU A 4 -20.36 8.03 48.39
C LEU A 4 -21.15 9.30 48.26
N VAL A 5 -22.43 9.20 47.89
CA VAL A 5 -23.35 10.37 47.71
C VAL A 5 -23.72 10.99 49.09
N LYS A 6 -23.88 10.21 50.13
CA LYS A 6 -24.17 10.71 51.51
C LYS A 6 -22.99 11.48 52.14
N LYS A 7 -21.74 11.20 51.72
CA LYS A 7 -20.53 11.87 52.21
C LYS A 7 -20.34 13.24 51.57
N ILE A 8 -20.88 13.45 50.37
CA ILE A 8 -20.80 14.72 49.61
C ILE A 8 -21.73 15.79 50.14
N PHE A 9 -22.89 15.43 50.71
CA PHE A 9 -23.89 16.38 51.24
C PHE A 9 -23.55 16.98 52.60
N ARG A 10 -22.61 16.40 53.36
CA ARG A 10 -22.24 16.90 54.72
C ARG A 10 -21.11 17.95 54.73
N LEU A 11 -20.49 18.25 53.63
CA LEU A 11 -19.30 19.14 53.55
C LEU A 11 -19.57 20.50 52.95
N ARG A 12 -20.84 20.94 52.89
CA ARG A 12 -21.26 22.25 52.30
C ARG A 12 -21.04 23.48 53.16
N ARG A 13 -20.34 23.41 54.31
CA ARG A 13 -20.23 24.49 55.29
C ARG A 13 -18.81 24.94 55.67
N SER A 14 -17.77 24.64 54.88
CA SER A 14 -16.44 25.19 55.18
C SER A 14 -15.70 25.50 53.87
N GLY A 15 -15.07 26.70 53.82
CA GLY A 15 -14.32 27.23 52.68
C GLY A 15 -13.14 26.39 52.17
N VAL A 16 -12.94 25.21 52.72
CA VAL A 16 -11.94 24.19 52.33
C VAL A 16 -12.31 23.51 51.00
N TYR A 17 -13.55 23.66 50.52
CA TYR A 17 -14.03 23.02 49.31
C TYR A 17 -13.46 23.58 48.01
N PHE A 18 -13.18 24.89 47.97
CA PHE A 18 -12.69 25.56 46.78
C PHE A 18 -11.22 25.20 46.48
N HIS A 19 -10.40 25.09 47.53
CA HIS A 19 -8.99 24.67 47.36
C HIS A 19 -8.82 23.19 47.03
N ARG A 20 -9.69 22.28 47.53
CA ARG A 20 -9.65 20.86 47.18
C ARG A 20 -10.21 20.55 45.79
N MET A 21 -11.18 21.31 45.31
CA MET A 21 -11.68 21.20 43.93
C MET A 21 -10.65 21.67 42.90
N ILE A 22 -9.88 22.70 43.24
CA ILE A 22 -8.78 23.16 42.38
C ILE A 22 -7.59 22.16 42.42
N ALA A 23 -7.29 21.59 43.58
CA ALA A 23 -6.29 20.53 43.70
C ALA A 23 -6.75 19.24 42.96
N PHE A 24 -8.02 18.84 43.08
CA PHE A 24 -8.57 17.68 42.37
C PHE A 24 -8.69 17.93 40.86
N ARG A 25 -8.96 19.16 40.41
CA ARG A 25 -8.87 19.53 38.99
C ARG A 25 -7.41 19.59 38.50
N LYS A 26 -6.48 20.03 39.36
CA LYS A 26 -5.05 19.95 39.03
C LYS A 26 -4.53 18.50 39.01
N GLU A 27 -4.98 17.62 39.92
CA GLU A 27 -4.64 16.20 39.90
C GLU A 27 -5.30 15.46 38.72
N ILE A 28 -6.55 15.80 38.34
CA ILE A 28 -7.18 15.26 37.11
C ILE A 28 -6.54 15.86 35.85
N CYS A 29 -6.06 17.10 35.88
CA CYS A 29 -5.28 17.68 34.78
C CYS A 29 -3.84 17.15 34.73
N GLN A 30 -3.25 16.77 35.89
CA GLN A 30 -1.95 16.10 35.94
C GLN A 30 -2.03 14.58 35.70
N ALA A 31 -3.19 13.94 35.91
CA ALA A 31 -3.42 12.52 35.64
C ALA A 31 -3.81 12.21 34.18
N ARG A 32 -3.78 13.17 33.25
CA ARG A 32 -3.57 12.92 31.83
C ARG A 32 -2.08 12.65 31.57
N CYS A 33 -1.41 11.89 32.44
CA CYS A 33 -0.14 11.28 32.15
C CYS A 33 -0.35 10.26 31.03
N PHE A 34 0.10 10.64 29.89
CA PHE A 34 0.16 9.93 28.63
C PHE A 34 0.66 8.49 28.82
N SER A 35 -0.20 7.52 28.51
CA SER A 35 0.08 6.08 28.52
C SER A 35 0.60 5.60 27.17
N TYR A 36 1.34 6.43 26.43
CA TYR A 36 1.94 5.98 25.18
C TYR A 36 3.45 5.83 25.31
N ALA A 37 4.04 5.07 24.37
CA ALA A 37 5.43 4.75 24.40
C ALA A 37 6.30 6.01 24.51
N LYS A 38 7.28 5.98 25.40
CA LYS A 38 8.26 7.06 25.58
C LYS A 38 9.27 7.13 24.41
N GLU A 39 9.31 6.07 23.62
CA GLU A 39 10.28 5.83 22.57
C GLU A 39 9.62 5.17 21.38
N SER A 40 10.14 5.42 20.19
CA SER A 40 9.79 4.72 18.94
C SER A 40 11.00 3.98 18.41
N ILE A 41 10.88 2.70 18.15
CA ILE A 41 11.83 1.96 17.32
C ILE A 41 11.57 2.38 15.89
N ALA A 42 12.63 2.75 15.15
CA ALA A 42 12.55 3.17 13.76
C ALA A 42 13.69 2.59 12.93
N ILE A 43 13.44 2.30 11.67
CA ILE A 43 14.48 1.89 10.72
C ILE A 43 14.86 3.09 9.88
N THR A 44 16.17 3.39 9.86
CA THR A 44 16.77 4.57 9.23
C THR A 44 17.91 4.18 8.31
N TYR A 45 18.34 5.12 7.49
CA TYR A 45 19.57 5.03 6.70
C TYR A 45 20.20 6.42 6.49
N SER A 46 21.55 6.46 6.53
CA SER A 46 22.32 7.69 6.36
C SER A 46 23.06 7.77 5.03
N ASP A 47 23.10 6.67 4.28
CA ASP A 47 23.73 6.57 2.97
C ASP A 47 22.85 5.74 2.02
N PHE A 48 22.85 6.08 0.74
CA PHE A 48 22.23 5.23 -0.30
C PHE A 48 23.12 4.01 -0.57
N GLY A 49 22.53 2.83 -0.72
CA GLY A 49 23.25 1.62 -1.02
C GLY A 49 22.49 0.32 -0.81
N ASP A 50 23.21 -0.79 -0.67
CA ASP A 50 22.59 -2.09 -0.40
C ASP A 50 21.80 -2.04 0.92
N PRO A 51 20.47 -2.26 0.89
CA PRO A 51 19.62 -2.21 2.08
C PRO A 51 20.13 -3.07 3.24
N ARG A 52 20.73 -4.22 2.96
CA ARG A 52 21.30 -5.13 3.97
C ARG A 52 22.52 -4.55 4.70
N LYS A 53 23.10 -3.43 4.18
CA LYS A 53 24.32 -2.81 4.74
C LYS A 53 24.06 -1.43 5.33
N VAL A 54 23.15 -0.65 4.73
CA VAL A 54 22.95 0.75 5.09
C VAL A 54 21.84 0.97 6.10
N LEU A 55 20.91 0.03 6.28
CA LEU A 55 19.81 0.14 7.23
C LEU A 55 20.30 0.00 8.68
N ARG A 56 19.70 0.79 9.58
CA ARG A 56 19.97 0.77 11.02
C ARG A 56 18.67 0.85 11.80
N LYS A 57 18.64 0.17 12.95
CA LYS A 57 17.59 0.32 13.94
C LYS A 57 17.97 1.41 14.93
N GLU A 58 17.11 2.40 15.09
CA GLU A 58 17.29 3.50 16.02
C GLU A 58 16.14 3.59 17.00
N ILE A 59 16.40 4.16 18.18
CA ILE A 59 15.42 4.48 19.20
C ILE A 59 15.23 5.99 19.19
N ILE A 60 14.04 6.45 18.84
CA ILE A 60 13.69 7.86 18.75
C ILE A 60 12.84 8.24 19.97
N PRO A 61 13.27 9.20 20.81
CA PRO A 61 12.46 9.68 21.93
C PRO A 61 11.14 10.29 21.44
N MET A 62 10.04 9.97 22.12
CA MET A 62 8.73 10.56 21.84
C MET A 62 8.46 11.74 22.79
N PRO A 63 7.81 12.82 22.32
CA PRO A 63 7.52 13.97 23.16
C PRO A 63 6.48 13.64 24.22
N THR A 64 6.54 14.30 25.35
CA THR A 64 5.58 14.15 26.43
C THR A 64 4.30 14.99 26.23
N LYS A 65 4.27 15.86 25.22
CA LYS A 65 3.14 16.71 24.87
C LYS A 65 3.09 16.92 23.36
N LEU A 66 1.90 16.87 22.78
CA LEU A 66 1.66 17.16 21.37
C LEU A 66 1.46 18.66 21.17
N GLU A 67 1.95 19.16 20.04
CA GLU A 67 1.54 20.49 19.55
C GLU A 67 0.09 20.44 19.03
N SER A 68 -0.49 21.63 18.81
CA SER A 68 -1.92 21.76 18.54
C SER A 68 -2.39 20.98 17.30
N SER A 69 -1.60 20.96 16.23
CA SER A 69 -1.92 20.27 14.95
C SER A 69 -1.37 18.86 14.83
N GLN A 70 -0.63 18.38 15.85
CA GLN A 70 0.05 17.09 15.81
C GLN A 70 -0.84 15.95 16.27
N ILE A 71 -0.54 14.78 15.72
CA ILE A 71 -1.10 13.50 16.14
C ILE A 71 0.04 12.52 16.46
N LEU A 72 -0.24 11.63 17.38
CA LEU A 72 0.61 10.46 17.63
C LEU A 72 -0.04 9.24 17.03
N VAL A 73 0.67 8.57 16.14
CA VAL A 73 0.22 7.36 15.44
C VAL A 73 1.05 6.17 15.92
N LYS A 74 0.40 5.11 16.38
CA LYS A 74 1.01 3.79 16.58
C LYS A 74 0.94 3.03 15.26
N MET A 75 2.06 2.71 14.65
CA MET A 75 2.08 1.88 13.45
C MET A 75 1.68 0.45 13.78
N LEU A 76 0.87 -0.14 12.92
CA LEU A 76 0.37 -1.51 13.09
C LEU A 76 1.12 -2.47 12.18
N MET A 77 1.13 -2.19 10.88
CA MET A 77 1.79 -2.99 9.85
C MET A 77 2.31 -2.10 8.71
N ALA A 78 3.42 -2.51 8.10
CA ALA A 78 3.99 -1.89 6.91
C ALA A 78 4.56 -2.94 5.94
N PRO A 79 4.09 -3.03 4.70
CA PRO A 79 4.65 -3.94 3.71
C PRO A 79 5.97 -3.43 3.16
N ILE A 80 6.82 -4.35 2.72
CA ILE A 80 8.03 -4.03 1.95
C ILE A 80 7.69 -4.05 0.46
N ASN A 81 7.84 -2.91 -0.20
CA ASN A 81 7.63 -2.76 -1.64
C ASN A 81 8.96 -2.61 -2.39
N PRO A 82 9.03 -2.95 -3.69
CA PRO A 82 10.21 -2.67 -4.51
C PRO A 82 10.62 -1.19 -4.51
N SER A 83 9.67 -0.26 -4.35
CA SER A 83 9.94 1.17 -4.25
C SER A 83 10.74 1.53 -2.99
N ASP A 84 10.50 0.85 -1.87
CA ASP A 84 11.28 1.06 -0.64
C ASP A 84 12.74 0.68 -0.87
N ILE A 85 12.98 -0.50 -1.44
CA ILE A 85 14.32 -1.00 -1.78
C ILE A 85 15.03 -0.04 -2.75
N ASN A 86 14.37 0.32 -3.85
CA ASN A 86 14.94 1.24 -4.84
C ASN A 86 15.24 2.64 -4.25
N MET A 87 14.44 3.10 -3.27
CA MET A 87 14.66 4.36 -2.59
C MET A 87 15.90 4.30 -1.70
N ILE A 88 16.08 3.22 -0.94
CA ILE A 88 17.28 2.99 -0.11
C ILE A 88 18.52 2.84 -1.01
N GLU A 89 18.41 2.15 -2.15
CA GLU A 89 19.49 2.04 -3.14
C GLU A 89 19.82 3.37 -3.84
N GLY A 90 18.97 4.41 -3.70
CA GLY A 90 19.11 5.68 -4.41
C GLY A 90 18.80 5.61 -5.91
N THR A 91 18.16 4.53 -6.36
CA THR A 91 17.78 4.30 -7.76
C THR A 91 16.34 4.72 -8.08
N TYR A 92 15.55 5.05 -7.06
CA TYR A 92 14.19 5.56 -7.23
C TYR A 92 14.20 7.05 -7.58
N HIS A 93 13.14 7.52 -8.25
CA HIS A 93 13.03 8.92 -8.68
C HIS A 93 13.00 9.90 -7.48
N ILE A 94 12.35 9.50 -6.37
CA ILE A 94 12.37 10.26 -5.13
C ILE A 94 13.59 9.84 -4.32
N ARG A 95 14.42 10.83 -3.97
CA ARG A 95 15.57 10.67 -3.07
C ARG A 95 15.32 11.52 -1.82
N PRO A 96 14.99 10.92 -0.68
CA PRO A 96 14.79 11.68 0.54
C PRO A 96 16.11 12.27 1.04
N THR A 97 16.00 13.35 1.82
CA THR A 97 17.15 13.93 2.53
C THR A 97 17.64 12.95 3.58
N LEU A 98 18.95 12.72 3.61
CA LEU A 98 19.59 11.81 4.56
C LEU A 98 20.04 12.57 5.82
N PRO A 99 19.99 11.96 7.04
CA PRO A 99 19.44 10.63 7.30
C PRO A 99 17.93 10.58 7.14
N SER A 100 17.38 9.43 6.71
CA SER A 100 15.95 9.27 6.44
C SER A 100 15.36 8.04 7.11
N LEU A 101 14.08 8.12 7.44
CA LEU A 101 13.25 6.99 7.85
C LEU A 101 12.85 6.16 6.63
N VAL A 102 12.63 4.86 6.83
CA VAL A 102 12.24 3.93 5.77
C VAL A 102 10.73 3.69 5.75
N GLY A 103 10.21 3.43 4.55
CA GLY A 103 8.86 2.94 4.31
C GLY A 103 7.90 3.97 3.73
N ASN A 104 7.17 3.54 2.70
CA ASN A 104 6.23 4.37 1.96
C ASN A 104 4.77 4.01 2.22
N GLU A 105 4.50 2.78 2.63
CA GLU A 105 3.17 2.21 2.78
C GLU A 105 3.03 1.56 4.16
N GLY A 106 1.84 1.63 4.75
CA GLY A 106 1.52 1.01 6.02
C GLY A 106 0.24 1.61 6.61
N VAL A 107 -0.23 1.03 7.69
CA VAL A 107 -1.37 1.52 8.46
C VAL A 107 -0.95 1.75 9.91
N GLY A 108 -1.45 2.82 10.50
CA GLY A 108 -1.29 3.13 11.92
C GLY A 108 -2.61 3.52 12.56
N GLU A 109 -2.68 3.41 13.88
CA GLU A 109 -3.79 3.84 14.71
C GLU A 109 -3.43 5.15 15.40
N VAL A 110 -4.30 6.14 15.34
CA VAL A 110 -4.17 7.39 16.09
C VAL A 110 -4.34 7.10 17.57
N VAL A 111 -3.28 7.27 18.35
CA VAL A 111 -3.30 7.00 19.81
C VAL A 111 -3.43 8.27 20.63
N ASP A 112 -3.05 9.42 20.08
CA ASP A 112 -3.30 10.73 20.70
C ASP A 112 -3.39 11.86 19.67
N VAL A 113 -4.04 12.97 20.03
CA VAL A 113 -4.29 14.11 19.15
C VAL A 113 -4.07 15.43 19.91
N GLY A 114 -3.48 16.43 19.24
CA GLY A 114 -3.37 17.80 19.74
C GLY A 114 -4.71 18.52 19.74
N ASP A 115 -4.82 19.60 20.51
CA ASP A 115 -6.09 20.30 20.76
C ASP A 115 -6.69 20.96 19.49
N GLY A 116 -5.91 21.17 18.45
CA GLY A 116 -6.33 21.78 17.17
C GLY A 116 -6.68 20.78 16.07
N VAL A 117 -6.49 19.48 16.29
CA VAL A 117 -6.85 18.42 15.35
C VAL A 117 -8.37 18.34 15.21
N LYS A 118 -8.88 18.28 13.97
CA LYS A 118 -10.32 18.40 13.69
C LYS A 118 -10.95 17.17 13.05
N ASN A 119 -10.20 16.46 12.22
CA ASN A 119 -10.74 15.39 11.36
C ASN A 119 -10.34 14.00 11.83
N LEU A 120 -9.48 13.89 12.85
CA LEU A 120 -8.99 12.63 13.39
C LEU A 120 -9.25 12.57 14.90
N GLN A 121 -9.49 11.36 15.37
CA GLN A 121 -9.66 11.05 16.79
C GLN A 121 -8.91 9.75 17.15
N LYS A 122 -8.71 9.52 18.44
CA LYS A 122 -8.13 8.26 18.93
C LYS A 122 -8.91 7.04 18.45
N GLY A 123 -8.19 6.02 17.99
CA GLY A 123 -8.75 4.81 17.39
C GLY A 123 -8.97 4.88 15.88
N ASP A 124 -8.84 6.06 15.27
CA ASP A 124 -8.90 6.15 13.80
C ASP A 124 -7.67 5.48 13.17
N TRP A 125 -7.88 4.74 12.10
CA TRP A 125 -6.78 4.24 11.29
C TRP A 125 -6.40 5.24 10.21
N VAL A 126 -5.09 5.34 9.98
CA VAL A 126 -4.51 6.29 9.03
C VAL A 126 -3.44 5.65 8.15
N LEU A 127 -3.37 6.13 6.92
CA LEU A 127 -2.36 5.82 5.93
C LEU A 127 -1.47 7.05 5.68
N PRO A 128 -0.19 6.89 5.29
CA PRO A 128 0.64 8.01 4.84
C PRO A 128 0.02 8.77 3.67
N ALA A 129 -0.01 10.09 3.74
CA ALA A 129 -0.51 10.93 2.64
C ALA A 129 0.52 11.11 1.50
N HIS A 130 1.80 10.84 1.76
CA HIS A 130 2.90 11.02 0.80
C HIS A 130 3.97 9.94 0.93
N SER A 131 4.81 9.79 -0.10
CA SER A 131 5.96 8.88 -0.09
C SER A 131 7.06 9.38 0.86
N ALA A 132 7.97 8.48 1.23
CA ALA A 132 9.06 8.73 2.19
C ALA A 132 8.56 9.20 3.57
N TRP A 133 7.35 8.80 3.96
CA TRP A 133 6.77 9.15 5.26
C TRP A 133 7.46 8.43 6.43
N GLY A 134 8.08 7.27 6.16
CA GLY A 134 8.80 6.50 7.16
C GLY A 134 7.90 5.58 7.98
N THR A 135 7.26 4.64 7.34
CA THR A 135 6.32 3.71 8.00
C THR A 135 6.98 2.60 8.82
N TRP A 136 8.29 2.35 8.63
CA TRP A 136 9.00 1.31 9.36
C TRP A 136 9.44 1.80 10.74
N ARG A 137 8.49 2.10 11.58
CA ARG A 137 8.68 2.54 12.98
C ARG A 137 7.48 2.15 13.83
N THR A 138 7.66 2.04 15.15
CA THR A 138 6.56 1.65 16.04
C THR A 138 5.59 2.81 16.30
N HIS A 139 6.11 4.04 16.40
CA HIS A 139 5.29 5.24 16.61
C HIS A 139 5.75 6.38 15.71
N ALA A 140 4.80 7.20 15.30
CA ALA A 140 5.02 8.37 14.47
C ALA A 140 4.38 9.61 15.11
N LEU A 141 5.16 10.63 15.40
CA LEU A 141 4.67 11.97 15.63
C LEU A 141 4.59 12.67 14.27
N CYS A 142 3.43 13.22 13.92
CA CYS A 142 3.26 13.88 12.63
C CYS A 142 2.10 14.89 12.66
N GLU A 143 2.05 15.74 11.64
CA GLU A 143 0.92 16.64 11.41
C GLU A 143 -0.33 15.86 10.92
N GLU A 144 -1.53 16.29 11.34
CA GLU A 144 -2.81 15.75 10.83
C GLU A 144 -2.85 15.72 9.30
N SER A 145 -2.26 16.72 8.65
CA SER A 145 -2.24 16.85 7.20
C SER A 145 -1.39 15.81 6.47
N SER A 146 -0.45 15.16 7.17
CA SER A 146 0.48 14.19 6.60
C SER A 146 -0.05 12.77 6.50
N VAL A 147 -1.31 12.56 6.94
CA VAL A 147 -1.98 11.27 6.89
C VAL A 147 -3.39 11.38 6.32
N GLU A 148 -3.94 10.26 5.91
CA GLU A 148 -5.30 10.10 5.38
C GLU A 148 -6.03 9.02 6.17
N LYS A 149 -7.26 9.33 6.59
CA LYS A 149 -8.11 8.37 7.31
C LYS A 149 -8.54 7.23 6.39
N VAL A 150 -8.55 6.02 6.93
CA VAL A 150 -9.06 4.79 6.28
C VAL A 150 -10.02 4.07 7.22
N ASP A 151 -10.94 3.29 6.64
CA ASP A 151 -11.88 2.48 7.43
C ASP A 151 -11.11 1.46 8.29
N ASN A 152 -11.49 1.33 9.56
CA ASN A 152 -10.85 0.42 10.52
C ASN A 152 -11.69 -0.84 10.83
N ASP A 153 -12.74 -1.07 10.05
CA ASP A 153 -13.61 -2.26 10.08
C ASP A 153 -13.26 -3.30 8.99
N ILE A 154 -12.06 -3.18 8.41
CA ILE A 154 -11.46 -4.14 7.49
C ILE A 154 -10.23 -4.82 8.13
N PRO A 155 -9.78 -5.99 7.62
CA PRO A 155 -8.55 -6.61 8.12
C PRO A 155 -7.36 -5.65 8.06
N VAL A 156 -6.55 -5.61 9.14
CA VAL A 156 -5.38 -4.72 9.22
C VAL A 156 -4.40 -4.90 8.07
N LEU A 157 -4.19 -6.14 7.62
CA LEU A 157 -3.35 -6.44 6.45
C LEU A 157 -3.92 -5.80 5.18
N GLY A 158 -5.25 -5.77 5.04
CA GLY A 158 -5.93 -5.09 3.94
C GLY A 158 -5.67 -3.59 3.94
N ALA A 159 -5.81 -2.95 5.10
CA ALA A 159 -5.50 -1.52 5.25
C ALA A 159 -4.01 -1.22 5.03
N ALA A 160 -3.11 -2.05 5.59
CA ALA A 160 -1.66 -1.87 5.49
C ALA A 160 -1.13 -1.96 4.05
N THR A 161 -1.83 -2.70 3.17
CA THR A 161 -1.41 -2.95 1.77
C THR A 161 -2.30 -2.22 0.75
N LEU A 162 -3.15 -1.29 1.19
CA LEU A 162 -4.18 -0.63 0.37
C LEU A 162 -3.61 0.41 -0.60
N ALA A 163 -2.70 1.26 -0.10
CA ALA A 163 -2.36 2.54 -0.73
C ALA A 163 -1.48 2.42 -1.99
N VAL A 164 -0.77 1.32 -2.17
CA VAL A 164 0.16 1.15 -3.30
C VAL A 164 -0.40 0.20 -4.35
N ASN A 165 -0.49 -1.09 -4.06
CA ASN A 165 -0.78 -2.08 -5.10
C ASN A 165 -2.26 -2.07 -5.55
N PRO A 166 -3.26 -2.08 -4.65
CA PRO A 166 -4.66 -1.97 -5.03
C PRO A 166 -5.00 -0.65 -5.73
N CYS A 167 -4.47 0.47 -5.22
CA CYS A 167 -4.67 1.78 -5.84
C CYS A 167 -4.04 1.87 -7.22
N THR A 168 -2.84 1.30 -7.42
CA THR A 168 -2.19 1.20 -8.72
C THR A 168 -3.07 0.43 -9.71
N ALA A 169 -3.55 -0.75 -9.33
CA ALA A 169 -4.41 -1.58 -10.16
C ALA A 169 -5.74 -0.87 -10.50
N TYR A 170 -6.38 -0.27 -9.48
CA TYR A 170 -7.64 0.47 -9.63
C TYR A 170 -7.51 1.60 -10.66
N ARG A 171 -6.48 2.44 -10.53
CA ARG A 171 -6.28 3.59 -11.41
C ARG A 171 -5.92 3.16 -12.83
N MET A 172 -5.06 2.16 -12.99
CA MET A 172 -4.70 1.67 -14.33
C MET A 172 -5.90 1.11 -15.10
N LEU A 173 -6.84 0.46 -14.41
CA LEU A 173 -8.06 -0.06 -15.03
C LEU A 173 -9.12 1.02 -15.32
N LYS A 174 -9.03 2.20 -14.68
CA LYS A 174 -10.03 3.29 -14.83
C LYS A 174 -9.58 4.44 -15.72
N ASP A 175 -8.28 4.79 -15.72
CA ASP A 175 -7.86 6.11 -16.22
C ASP A 175 -7.34 6.11 -17.66
N PHE A 176 -6.89 4.99 -18.19
CA PHE A 176 -6.13 4.96 -19.45
C PHE A 176 -6.94 4.49 -20.66
N PHE A 177 -7.95 3.70 -20.43
CA PHE A 177 -8.89 3.20 -21.42
C PHE A 177 -10.29 3.04 -20.78
N PRO A 178 -11.38 3.34 -21.48
CA PRO A 178 -12.73 3.16 -20.93
C PRO A 178 -13.14 1.67 -20.96
N VAL A 179 -12.44 0.87 -20.16
CA VAL A 179 -12.66 -0.59 -20.07
C VAL A 179 -14.08 -0.88 -19.61
N LYS A 180 -14.77 -1.79 -20.26
CA LYS A 180 -16.15 -2.19 -19.99
C LYS A 180 -16.22 -3.67 -19.66
N GLN A 181 -17.34 -4.08 -19.08
CA GLN A 181 -17.65 -5.49 -18.88
C GLN A 181 -17.52 -6.27 -20.20
N GLY A 182 -16.85 -7.43 -20.14
CA GLY A 182 -16.55 -8.28 -21.28
C GLY A 182 -15.36 -7.84 -22.13
N ASP A 183 -14.69 -6.73 -21.82
CA ASP A 183 -13.42 -6.38 -22.44
C ASP A 183 -12.29 -7.24 -21.87
N ILE A 184 -11.15 -7.27 -22.58
CA ILE A 184 -10.00 -8.09 -22.21
C ILE A 184 -8.81 -7.18 -21.89
N VAL A 185 -8.21 -7.40 -20.72
CA VAL A 185 -6.97 -6.77 -20.29
C VAL A 185 -5.87 -7.83 -20.29
N ILE A 186 -4.69 -7.50 -20.84
CA ILE A 186 -3.51 -8.36 -20.82
C ILE A 186 -2.43 -7.76 -19.92
N GLN A 187 -1.76 -8.58 -19.10
CA GLN A 187 -0.70 -8.08 -18.23
C GLN A 187 0.49 -9.03 -18.15
N ASN A 188 1.69 -8.48 -17.97
CA ASN A 188 2.86 -9.24 -17.57
C ASN A 188 3.12 -9.11 -16.06
N GLY A 189 3.97 -9.99 -15.50
CA GLY A 189 4.22 -10.03 -14.07
C GLY A 189 2.93 -10.24 -13.24
N ALA A 190 1.99 -11.02 -13.77
CA ALA A 190 0.64 -11.16 -13.23
C ALA A 190 0.60 -11.75 -11.82
N ASN A 191 1.64 -12.45 -11.38
CA ASN A 191 1.77 -12.95 -10.01
C ASN A 191 2.34 -11.93 -9.02
N SER A 192 2.68 -10.71 -9.47
CA SER A 192 3.05 -9.61 -8.56
C SER A 192 1.84 -9.14 -7.76
N SER A 193 2.09 -8.42 -6.65
CA SER A 193 1.00 -7.88 -5.84
C SER A 193 0.05 -6.99 -6.66
N VAL A 194 0.56 -6.14 -7.55
CA VAL A 194 -0.30 -5.34 -8.46
C VAL A 194 -1.06 -6.24 -9.43
N GLY A 195 -0.38 -7.24 -10.03
CA GLY A 195 -1.02 -8.15 -10.98
C GLY A 195 -2.18 -8.94 -10.37
N GLN A 196 -2.03 -9.40 -9.13
CA GLN A 196 -3.10 -10.06 -8.38
C GLN A 196 -4.26 -9.09 -8.05
N CYS A 197 -3.96 -7.83 -7.75
CA CYS A 197 -4.99 -6.79 -7.57
C CYS A 197 -5.77 -6.54 -8.87
N VAL A 198 -5.08 -6.48 -10.01
CA VAL A 198 -5.72 -6.35 -11.34
C VAL A 198 -6.67 -7.51 -11.59
N ILE A 199 -6.26 -8.74 -11.32
CA ILE A 199 -7.10 -9.94 -11.50
C ILE A 199 -8.39 -9.83 -10.68
N GLN A 200 -8.29 -9.48 -9.40
CA GLN A 200 -9.44 -9.40 -8.51
C GLN A 200 -10.39 -8.27 -8.90
N LEU A 201 -9.88 -7.08 -9.19
CA LEU A 201 -10.70 -5.95 -9.64
C LEU A 201 -11.36 -6.22 -10.99
N ALA A 202 -10.64 -6.84 -11.92
CA ALA A 202 -11.17 -7.24 -13.21
C ALA A 202 -12.34 -8.23 -13.06
N LYS A 203 -12.21 -9.24 -12.20
CA LYS A 203 -13.29 -10.17 -11.86
C LYS A 203 -14.54 -9.44 -11.37
N GLU A 204 -14.39 -8.54 -10.41
CA GLU A 204 -15.52 -7.79 -9.82
C GLU A 204 -16.19 -6.85 -10.82
N TRP A 205 -15.46 -6.35 -11.81
CA TRP A 205 -15.98 -5.47 -12.86
C TRP A 205 -16.38 -6.20 -14.15
N GLY A 206 -16.33 -7.55 -14.14
CA GLY A 206 -16.70 -8.38 -15.31
C GLY A 206 -15.75 -8.23 -16.50
N ILE A 207 -14.47 -7.92 -16.23
CA ILE A 207 -13.40 -7.78 -17.22
C ILE A 207 -12.63 -9.10 -17.28
N HIS A 208 -12.32 -9.56 -18.48
CA HIS A 208 -11.49 -10.74 -18.69
C HIS A 208 -10.00 -10.39 -18.65
N THR A 209 -9.16 -11.29 -18.12
CA THR A 209 -7.72 -11.08 -18.02
C THR A 209 -6.93 -12.16 -18.73
N VAL A 210 -5.88 -11.75 -19.45
CA VAL A 210 -4.81 -12.62 -19.94
C VAL A 210 -3.54 -12.32 -19.14
N ASN A 211 -3.11 -13.27 -18.33
CA ASN A 211 -2.12 -13.11 -17.29
C ASN A 211 -0.84 -13.82 -17.66
N ILE A 212 0.23 -13.06 -17.96
CA ILE A 212 1.53 -13.64 -18.33
C ILE A 212 2.39 -13.72 -17.08
N VAL A 213 2.90 -14.94 -16.80
CA VAL A 213 3.79 -15.23 -15.69
C VAL A 213 5.11 -15.81 -16.22
N ARG A 214 6.19 -15.64 -15.44
CA ARG A 214 7.47 -16.29 -15.79
C ARG A 214 7.37 -17.79 -15.64
N ASP A 215 8.06 -18.50 -16.52
CA ASP A 215 8.24 -19.95 -16.43
C ASP A 215 8.97 -20.29 -15.12
N ARG A 216 8.48 -21.30 -14.41
CA ARG A 216 8.98 -21.72 -13.10
C ARG A 216 8.51 -23.15 -12.77
N PRO A 217 9.23 -23.90 -11.91
CA PRO A 217 8.88 -25.30 -11.60
C PRO A 217 7.46 -25.47 -11.02
N ASP A 218 6.97 -24.51 -10.23
CA ASP A 218 5.65 -24.55 -9.59
C ASP A 218 4.57 -23.80 -10.40
N CYS A 219 4.73 -23.69 -11.71
CA CYS A 219 3.84 -22.92 -12.60
C CYS A 219 2.36 -23.37 -12.51
N ASN A 220 2.11 -24.68 -12.36
CA ASN A 220 0.74 -25.20 -12.23
C ASN A 220 0.06 -24.72 -10.95
N GLN A 221 0.74 -24.75 -9.82
CA GLN A 221 0.21 -24.24 -8.56
C GLN A 221 -0.05 -22.73 -8.64
N LEU A 222 0.92 -21.98 -9.19
CA LEU A 222 0.73 -20.54 -9.40
C LEU A 222 -0.48 -20.24 -10.29
N THR A 223 -0.65 -20.99 -11.38
CA THR A 223 -1.80 -20.85 -12.28
C THR A 223 -3.12 -21.08 -11.54
N ASN A 224 -3.21 -22.11 -10.71
CA ASN A 224 -4.41 -22.37 -9.90
C ASN A 224 -4.68 -21.24 -8.92
N ASN A 225 -3.67 -20.79 -8.18
CA ASN A 225 -3.81 -19.67 -7.25
C ASN A 225 -4.32 -18.39 -7.95
N LEU A 226 -3.83 -18.06 -9.14
CA LEU A 226 -4.30 -16.91 -9.89
C LEU A 226 -5.73 -17.11 -10.42
N LYS A 227 -6.10 -18.31 -10.81
CA LYS A 227 -7.49 -18.64 -11.20
C LYS A 227 -8.45 -18.53 -10.02
N ASP A 228 -8.06 -18.95 -8.83
CA ASP A 228 -8.86 -18.81 -7.61
C ASP A 228 -9.12 -17.33 -7.29
N LEU A 229 -8.15 -16.45 -7.54
CA LEU A 229 -8.34 -15.00 -7.47
C LEU A 229 -9.25 -14.44 -8.57
N GLY A 230 -9.51 -15.19 -9.63
CA GLY A 230 -10.42 -14.81 -10.73
C GLY A 230 -9.73 -14.57 -12.08
N ALA A 231 -8.48 -15.02 -12.27
CA ALA A 231 -7.81 -14.92 -13.56
C ALA A 231 -8.58 -15.72 -14.63
N THR A 232 -8.90 -15.08 -15.77
CA THR A 232 -9.58 -15.76 -16.88
C THR A 232 -8.63 -16.70 -17.60
N HIS A 233 -7.46 -16.20 -17.99
CA HIS A 233 -6.41 -16.98 -18.64
C HIS A 233 -5.06 -16.71 -17.97
N VAL A 234 -4.26 -17.77 -17.81
CA VAL A 234 -2.89 -17.67 -17.30
C VAL A 234 -1.99 -18.40 -18.30
N VAL A 235 -0.95 -17.73 -18.76
CA VAL A 235 0.02 -18.26 -19.72
C VAL A 235 1.45 -17.94 -19.28
N THR A 236 2.42 -18.73 -19.73
CA THR A 236 3.84 -18.47 -19.43
C THR A 236 4.45 -17.46 -20.42
N GLU A 237 5.59 -16.86 -20.06
CA GLU A 237 6.35 -15.98 -20.97
C GLU A 237 6.87 -16.75 -22.19
N GLU A 238 7.20 -18.04 -22.05
CA GLU A 238 7.57 -18.92 -23.15
C GLU A 238 6.41 -19.07 -24.14
N PHE A 239 5.20 -19.42 -23.64
CA PHE A 239 4.02 -19.53 -24.49
C PHE A 239 3.66 -18.18 -25.11
N ALA A 240 3.72 -17.07 -24.34
CA ALA A 240 3.45 -15.73 -24.86
C ALA A 240 4.39 -15.32 -26.00
N SER A 241 5.59 -15.88 -26.07
CA SER A 241 6.55 -15.63 -27.16
C SER A 241 6.38 -16.58 -28.35
N SER A 242 5.48 -17.55 -28.27
CA SER A 242 5.28 -18.58 -29.30
C SER A 242 4.26 -18.17 -30.36
N ARG A 243 4.18 -18.94 -31.45
CA ARG A 243 3.12 -18.79 -32.46
C ARG A 243 1.75 -19.12 -31.88
N GLY A 244 1.67 -20.12 -30.99
CA GLY A 244 0.43 -20.54 -30.33
C GLY A 244 -0.28 -19.41 -29.59
N MET A 245 0.46 -18.46 -29.03
CA MET A 245 -0.14 -17.30 -28.39
C MET A 245 -0.91 -16.38 -29.35
N ARG A 246 -0.47 -16.29 -30.62
CA ARG A 246 -1.19 -15.50 -31.63
C ARG A 246 -2.52 -16.17 -31.97
N ASP A 247 -2.50 -17.49 -32.15
CA ASP A 247 -3.68 -18.28 -32.45
C ASP A 247 -4.66 -18.23 -31.27
N PHE A 248 -4.14 -18.32 -30.05
CA PHE A 248 -4.92 -18.16 -28.83
C PHE A 248 -5.59 -16.77 -28.75
N VAL A 249 -4.85 -15.67 -28.94
CA VAL A 249 -5.43 -14.31 -28.89
C VAL A 249 -6.44 -14.10 -30.02
N ALA A 250 -6.21 -14.67 -31.19
CA ALA A 250 -7.17 -14.62 -32.32
C ALA A 250 -8.47 -15.39 -32.02
N SER A 251 -8.42 -16.41 -31.16
CA SER A 251 -9.59 -17.18 -30.74
C SER A 251 -10.43 -16.53 -29.63
N LEU A 252 -9.89 -15.45 -29.01
CA LEU A 252 -10.62 -14.71 -27.98
C LEU A 252 -11.81 -13.95 -28.61
N PRO A 253 -12.92 -13.76 -27.85
CA PRO A 253 -14.10 -13.05 -28.38
C PRO A 253 -13.81 -11.58 -28.78
N LYS A 254 -12.77 -11.00 -28.20
CA LYS A 254 -12.28 -9.64 -28.51
C LYS A 254 -10.74 -9.59 -28.35
N ALA A 255 -10.09 -8.71 -29.10
CA ALA A 255 -8.69 -8.40 -28.85
C ALA A 255 -8.52 -7.62 -27.53
N PRO A 256 -7.41 -7.81 -26.78
CA PRO A 256 -7.13 -7.01 -25.58
C PRO A 256 -7.10 -5.50 -25.88
N VAL A 257 -7.81 -4.70 -25.08
CA VAL A 257 -7.91 -3.24 -25.25
C VAL A 257 -6.91 -2.49 -24.37
N LEU A 258 -6.46 -3.10 -23.30
CA LEU A 258 -5.53 -2.51 -22.33
C LEU A 258 -4.44 -3.54 -22.00
N ALA A 259 -3.20 -3.11 -22.02
CA ALA A 259 -2.05 -3.90 -21.57
C ALA A 259 -1.37 -3.24 -20.38
N LEU A 260 -1.04 -4.01 -19.34
CA LEU A 260 -0.38 -3.52 -18.14
C LEU A 260 1.01 -4.13 -18.03
N ASN A 261 2.03 -3.27 -18.06
CA ASN A 261 3.43 -3.65 -18.12
C ASN A 261 4.20 -3.20 -16.87
N CYS A 262 4.79 -4.19 -16.15
CA CYS A 262 5.73 -3.92 -15.06
C CYS A 262 7.12 -4.52 -15.30
N VAL A 263 7.32 -5.21 -16.41
CA VAL A 263 8.56 -5.96 -16.67
C VAL A 263 9.52 -5.16 -17.57
N GLY A 264 9.03 -4.61 -18.67
CA GLY A 264 9.88 -3.99 -19.69
C GLY A 264 10.48 -5.00 -20.69
N GLY A 265 11.43 -4.54 -21.50
CA GLY A 265 12.16 -5.40 -22.46
C GLY A 265 11.24 -6.17 -23.42
N ARG A 266 11.62 -7.40 -23.77
CA ARG A 266 10.88 -8.27 -24.67
C ARG A 266 9.45 -8.55 -24.19
N SER A 267 9.25 -8.75 -22.89
CA SER A 267 7.93 -8.99 -22.30
C SER A 267 6.93 -7.86 -22.62
N ALA A 268 7.39 -6.60 -22.54
CA ALA A 268 6.58 -5.45 -22.95
C ALA A 268 6.30 -5.44 -24.46
N THR A 269 7.27 -5.86 -25.29
CA THR A 269 7.08 -5.96 -26.75
C THR A 269 5.98 -6.95 -27.09
N GLU A 270 5.94 -8.09 -26.42
CA GLU A 270 4.88 -9.10 -26.66
C GLU A 270 3.50 -8.53 -26.30
N LEU A 271 3.36 -7.81 -25.17
CA LEU A 271 2.08 -7.18 -24.83
C LEU A 271 1.55 -6.28 -25.95
N THR A 272 2.41 -5.46 -26.58
CA THR A 272 2.00 -4.57 -27.67
C THR A 272 1.54 -5.31 -28.92
N ARG A 273 2.07 -6.52 -29.15
CA ARG A 273 1.65 -7.35 -30.29
C ARG A 273 0.23 -7.88 -30.15
N PHE A 274 -0.22 -8.08 -28.92
CA PHE A 274 -1.54 -8.66 -28.63
C PHE A 274 -2.64 -7.62 -28.43
N LEU A 275 -2.31 -6.34 -28.28
CA LEU A 275 -3.31 -5.27 -28.27
C LEU A 275 -4.10 -5.20 -29.58
N GLY A 276 -5.39 -4.94 -29.46
CA GLY A 276 -6.26 -4.63 -30.59
C GLY A 276 -6.04 -3.20 -31.10
N GLN A 277 -6.88 -2.79 -32.07
CA GLN A 277 -6.93 -1.46 -32.64
C GLN A 277 -7.20 -0.42 -31.54
N ASN A 278 -6.46 0.72 -31.56
CA ASN A 278 -6.53 1.79 -30.55
C ASN A 278 -6.24 1.35 -29.10
N GLY A 279 -5.67 0.16 -28.91
CA GLY A 279 -5.33 -0.35 -27.58
C GLY A 279 -4.28 0.51 -26.87
N VAL A 280 -4.28 0.45 -25.54
CA VAL A 280 -3.34 1.21 -24.71
C VAL A 280 -2.44 0.29 -23.92
N MET A 281 -1.13 0.54 -23.90
CA MET A 281 -0.23 -0.09 -22.95
C MET A 281 0.19 0.89 -21.87
N VAL A 282 -0.08 0.55 -20.60
CA VAL A 282 0.35 1.32 -19.42
C VAL A 282 1.57 0.66 -18.81
N THR A 283 2.68 1.39 -18.73
CA THR A 283 3.90 0.95 -18.05
C THR A 283 3.97 1.59 -16.67
N TYR A 284 3.98 0.75 -15.62
CA TYR A 284 4.02 1.18 -14.22
C TYR A 284 5.23 0.63 -13.46
N GLY A 285 6.08 -0.15 -14.12
CA GLY A 285 7.31 -0.71 -13.57
C GLY A 285 8.28 -1.14 -14.65
N GLY A 286 9.52 -1.45 -14.26
CA GLY A 286 10.60 -1.85 -15.16
C GLY A 286 11.50 -2.93 -14.54
N MET A 287 10.91 -4.04 -14.05
CA MET A 287 11.62 -5.06 -13.28
C MET A 287 12.79 -5.72 -14.03
N SER A 288 12.75 -5.75 -15.37
CA SER A 288 13.87 -6.26 -16.18
C SER A 288 15.04 -5.28 -16.31
N LYS A 289 14.86 -4.03 -15.90
CA LYS A 289 15.79 -2.91 -16.13
C LYS A 289 16.14 -2.69 -17.61
N LYS A 290 15.32 -3.22 -18.55
CA LYS A 290 15.48 -3.09 -19.99
C LYS A 290 14.43 -2.12 -20.56
N PRO A 291 14.79 -1.33 -21.60
CA PRO A 291 13.87 -0.37 -22.20
C PRO A 291 12.66 -1.07 -22.82
N VAL A 292 11.54 -0.36 -22.90
CA VAL A 292 10.35 -0.80 -23.64
C VAL A 292 10.61 -0.59 -25.13
N VAL A 293 10.48 -1.67 -25.90
CA VAL A 293 10.63 -1.65 -27.37
C VAL A 293 9.28 -1.99 -27.99
N VAL A 294 8.82 -1.15 -28.92
CA VAL A 294 7.51 -1.32 -29.57
C VAL A 294 7.72 -1.49 -31.07
N PRO A 295 7.13 -2.53 -31.70
CA PRO A 295 7.17 -2.69 -33.14
C PRO A 295 6.49 -1.52 -33.87
N THR A 296 7.17 -0.93 -34.86
CA THR A 296 6.63 0.20 -35.64
C THR A 296 5.24 -0.08 -36.22
N GLY A 297 5.01 -1.30 -36.70
CA GLY A 297 3.71 -1.71 -37.23
C GLY A 297 2.57 -1.66 -36.20
N ALA A 298 2.85 -1.83 -34.92
CA ALA A 298 1.84 -1.69 -33.88
C ALA A 298 1.38 -0.23 -33.73
N PHE A 299 2.28 0.74 -33.87
CA PHE A 299 1.93 2.16 -33.89
C PHE A 299 1.14 2.53 -35.14
N ILE A 300 1.66 2.15 -36.33
CA ILE A 300 1.09 2.61 -37.59
C ILE A 300 -0.27 1.94 -37.89
N PHE A 301 -0.31 0.62 -37.75
CA PHE A 301 -1.47 -0.16 -38.23
C PHE A 301 -2.50 -0.48 -37.16
N LYS A 302 -2.13 -0.39 -35.88
CA LYS A 302 -3.06 -0.61 -34.76
C LYS A 302 -3.33 0.65 -33.95
N GLU A 303 -2.65 1.75 -34.25
CA GLU A 303 -2.82 3.05 -33.55
C GLU A 303 -2.72 2.91 -32.03
N ILE A 304 -1.84 2.01 -31.55
CA ILE A 304 -1.69 1.80 -30.11
C ILE A 304 -1.12 3.03 -29.43
N ARG A 305 -1.50 3.24 -28.19
CA ARG A 305 -0.98 4.30 -27.34
C ARG A 305 -0.14 3.72 -26.21
N LEU A 306 0.94 4.42 -25.86
CA LEU A 306 1.78 4.08 -24.70
C LEU A 306 1.59 5.15 -23.64
N ALA A 307 1.41 4.74 -22.40
CA ALA A 307 1.31 5.63 -21.27
C ALA A 307 2.20 5.12 -20.12
N GLY A 308 2.66 6.04 -19.28
CA GLY A 308 3.29 5.73 -18.00
C GLY A 308 2.31 5.97 -16.86
N TYR A 309 2.37 5.15 -15.82
CA TYR A 309 1.65 5.40 -14.59
C TYR A 309 2.59 5.33 -13.38
N TRP A 310 2.54 6.37 -12.55
CA TRP A 310 3.28 6.44 -11.31
C TRP A 310 2.33 6.82 -10.16
N ASN A 311 2.02 5.84 -9.32
CA ASN A 311 1.05 5.97 -8.23
C ASN A 311 1.40 7.10 -7.24
N THR A 312 2.69 7.27 -6.94
CA THR A 312 3.14 8.35 -6.05
C THR A 312 2.77 9.73 -6.58
N GLN A 313 3.04 9.98 -7.88
CA GLN A 313 2.69 11.26 -8.50
C GLN A 313 1.17 11.45 -8.55
N TRP A 314 0.43 10.40 -8.90
CA TRP A 314 -1.02 10.46 -8.89
C TRP A 314 -1.56 10.82 -7.49
N ASN A 315 -1.04 10.17 -6.44
CA ASN A 315 -1.42 10.45 -5.04
C ASN A 315 -1.10 11.88 -4.62
N THR A 316 0.05 12.43 -5.06
CA THR A 316 0.44 13.82 -4.77
C THR A 316 -0.52 14.82 -5.41
N ILE A 317 -0.85 14.64 -6.69
CA ILE A 317 -1.76 15.51 -7.44
C ILE A 317 -3.19 15.43 -6.89
N ASN A 318 -3.62 14.23 -6.48
CA ASN A 318 -4.98 13.96 -6.03
C ASN A 318 -5.10 13.84 -4.51
N SER A 319 -4.16 14.41 -3.75
CA SER A 319 -4.24 14.40 -2.28
C SER A 319 -5.59 14.96 -1.81
N LYS A 320 -6.31 14.18 -1.00
CA LYS A 320 -7.66 14.51 -0.47
C LYS A 320 -8.73 14.80 -1.54
N SER A 321 -8.50 14.43 -2.81
CA SER A 321 -9.50 14.59 -3.85
C SER A 321 -10.69 13.65 -3.65
N PRO A 322 -11.90 14.02 -4.13
CA PRO A 322 -13.05 13.12 -4.14
C PRO A 322 -12.77 11.78 -4.82
N GLU A 323 -11.96 11.79 -5.89
CA GLU A 323 -11.58 10.60 -6.63
C GLU A 323 -10.72 9.63 -5.79
N LYS A 324 -9.80 10.16 -4.98
CA LYS A 324 -8.96 9.37 -4.09
C LYS A 324 -9.78 8.78 -2.95
N LEU A 325 -10.63 9.59 -2.33
CA LEU A 325 -11.53 9.14 -1.26
C LEU A 325 -12.49 8.06 -1.77
N LYS A 326 -13.05 8.26 -2.98
CA LYS A 326 -13.90 7.25 -3.61
C LYS A 326 -13.15 5.95 -3.86
N MET A 327 -11.92 6.01 -4.39
CA MET A 327 -11.10 4.82 -4.61
C MET A 327 -10.85 4.05 -3.32
N TYR A 328 -10.47 4.73 -2.24
CA TYR A 328 -10.28 4.08 -0.93
C TYR A 328 -11.56 3.43 -0.43
N LYS A 329 -12.68 4.16 -0.53
CA LYS A 329 -13.99 3.61 -0.15
C LYS A 329 -14.36 2.37 -0.96
N ASP A 330 -14.26 2.42 -2.29
CA ASP A 330 -14.58 1.29 -3.17
C ASP A 330 -13.72 0.05 -2.83
N LEU A 331 -12.42 0.25 -2.58
CA LEU A 331 -11.51 -0.84 -2.20
C LEU A 331 -11.81 -1.40 -0.81
N CYS A 332 -12.08 -0.54 0.18
CA CYS A 332 -12.49 -0.98 1.53
C CYS A 332 -13.81 -1.74 1.48
N ASP A 333 -14.80 -1.30 0.69
CA ASP A 333 -16.08 -1.98 0.52
C ASP A 333 -15.89 -3.39 -0.10
N LEU A 334 -15.00 -3.54 -1.08
CA LEU A 334 -14.67 -4.84 -1.67
C LEU A 334 -13.93 -5.76 -0.68
N ILE A 335 -13.02 -5.23 0.12
CA ILE A 335 -12.31 -6.00 1.17
C ILE A 335 -13.32 -6.46 2.23
N ARG A 336 -14.17 -5.58 2.71
CA ARG A 336 -15.22 -5.87 3.71
C ARG A 336 -16.18 -6.94 3.22
N ALA A 337 -16.51 -6.93 1.93
CA ALA A 337 -17.38 -7.93 1.31
C ALA A 337 -16.66 -9.27 1.01
N GLY A 338 -15.38 -9.42 1.30
CA GLY A 338 -14.58 -10.60 0.96
C GLY A 338 -14.35 -10.81 -0.54
N LYS A 339 -14.60 -9.77 -1.35
CA LYS A 339 -14.46 -9.78 -2.82
C LYS A 339 -13.09 -9.34 -3.29
N PHE A 340 -12.32 -8.71 -2.42
CA PHE A 340 -10.93 -8.34 -2.65
C PHE A 340 -10.11 -8.78 -1.44
N LEU A 341 -9.21 -9.73 -1.66
CA LEU A 341 -8.39 -10.33 -0.63
C LEU A 341 -7.05 -9.58 -0.52
N PRO A 342 -6.56 -9.31 0.69
CA PRO A 342 -5.18 -8.87 0.90
C PRO A 342 -4.20 -9.88 0.32
N PRO A 343 -2.97 -9.47 -0.04
CA PRO A 343 -1.97 -10.39 -0.55
C PRO A 343 -1.59 -11.44 0.51
N GLU A 344 -1.36 -12.68 0.08
CA GLU A 344 -0.73 -13.66 0.94
C GLU A 344 0.61 -13.12 1.42
N SER A 345 0.84 -13.12 2.74
CA SER A 345 1.95 -12.41 3.34
C SER A 345 2.69 -13.23 4.38
N ASP A 346 4.01 -13.05 4.45
CA ASP A 346 4.84 -13.47 5.56
C ASP A 346 4.98 -12.28 6.53
N LEU A 347 4.46 -12.46 7.74
CA LEU A 347 4.48 -11.45 8.79
C LEU A 347 5.78 -11.56 9.59
N THR A 348 6.50 -10.46 9.73
CA THR A 348 7.80 -10.42 10.42
C THR A 348 7.82 -9.23 11.38
N SER A 349 8.27 -9.43 12.62
CA SER A 349 8.45 -8.34 13.58
C SER A 349 9.43 -7.30 13.03
N ILE A 350 9.16 -6.00 13.30
CA ILE A 350 10.10 -4.93 12.98
C ILE A 350 11.48 -5.16 13.60
N ASP A 351 11.57 -5.88 14.71
CA ASP A 351 12.85 -6.24 15.34
C ASP A 351 13.70 -7.17 14.49
N LYS A 352 13.09 -7.90 13.54
CA LYS A 352 13.74 -8.78 12.56
C LYS A 352 13.72 -8.17 11.15
N PHE A 353 13.77 -6.85 11.05
CA PHE A 353 13.69 -6.16 9.76
C PHE A 353 14.78 -6.59 8.78
N GLU A 354 15.97 -6.95 9.26
CA GLU A 354 17.09 -7.40 8.42
C GLU A 354 16.73 -8.68 7.66
N ASP A 355 16.12 -9.66 8.35
CA ASP A 355 15.62 -10.90 7.72
C ASP A 355 14.51 -10.58 6.73
N ALA A 356 13.57 -9.71 7.11
CA ALA A 356 12.48 -9.27 6.25
C ALA A 356 12.97 -8.60 4.96
N VAL A 357 13.99 -7.75 5.06
CA VAL A 357 14.62 -7.07 3.93
C VAL A 357 15.37 -8.07 3.04
N ALA A 358 16.14 -9.00 3.63
CA ALA A 358 16.83 -10.04 2.90
C ALA A 358 15.83 -10.88 2.08
N GLN A 359 14.75 -11.36 2.71
CA GLN A 359 13.68 -12.08 2.02
C GLN A 359 13.01 -11.23 0.95
N ALA A 360 12.77 -9.92 1.23
CA ALA A 360 12.15 -9.02 0.27
C ALA A 360 12.99 -8.80 -0.99
N MET A 361 14.29 -9.01 -0.95
CA MET A 361 15.21 -8.91 -2.08
C MET A 361 15.42 -10.22 -2.84
N GLU A 362 14.91 -11.35 -2.35
CA GLU A 362 14.99 -12.63 -3.05
C GLU A 362 14.14 -12.65 -4.32
N GLY A 363 14.56 -13.47 -5.28
CA GLY A 363 13.79 -13.75 -6.50
C GLY A 363 12.67 -14.76 -6.28
N PHE A 364 11.67 -14.80 -7.18
CA PHE A 364 10.59 -15.80 -7.21
C PHE A 364 9.75 -15.92 -5.92
N ARG A 365 9.60 -14.84 -5.18
CA ARG A 365 8.79 -14.82 -3.95
C ARG A 365 7.34 -15.26 -4.23
N LYS A 366 6.77 -15.99 -3.28
CA LYS A 366 5.37 -16.43 -3.30
C LYS A 366 4.48 -15.45 -2.53
N LYS A 367 5.01 -14.87 -1.43
CA LYS A 367 4.30 -14.04 -0.48
C LYS A 367 4.88 -12.64 -0.39
N LYS A 368 4.06 -11.70 0.03
CA LYS A 368 4.49 -10.34 0.35
C LYS A 368 5.10 -10.32 1.76
N ILE A 369 6.23 -9.64 1.93
CA ILE A 369 6.81 -9.45 3.26
C ILE A 369 6.17 -8.22 3.91
N VAL A 370 5.72 -8.38 5.14
CA VAL A 370 5.06 -7.31 5.92
C VAL A 370 5.67 -7.23 7.30
N LEU A 371 6.16 -6.05 7.65
CA LEU A 371 6.63 -5.74 8.99
C LEU A 371 5.44 -5.52 9.92
N VAL A 372 5.48 -6.15 11.08
CA VAL A 372 4.48 -6.02 12.16
C VAL A 372 5.11 -5.22 13.29
N MET A 373 4.45 -4.12 13.68
CA MET A 373 4.89 -3.20 14.73
C MET A 373 4.12 -3.42 16.04
N ASP A 374 2.95 -4.04 15.98
CA ASP A 374 2.11 -4.36 17.13
C ASP A 374 1.91 -5.88 17.22
N GLU A 375 2.50 -6.50 18.24
CA GLU A 375 2.51 -7.97 18.45
C GLU A 375 1.11 -8.61 18.47
N LYS A 376 0.07 -7.85 18.77
CA LYS A 376 -1.33 -8.35 18.74
C LYS A 376 -1.79 -8.83 17.36
N TYR A 377 -1.03 -8.54 16.31
CA TYR A 377 -1.36 -8.89 14.91
C TYR A 377 -0.53 -10.05 14.34
N PHE A 378 0.22 -10.74 15.18
CA PHE A 378 0.88 -12.00 14.82
C PHE A 378 -0.07 -13.19 14.87
#